data_fb9a7ac8f0c9aec9b90bfe3db2fbd20e
#
_entry.id   fb9a7ac8f0c9aec9b90bfe3db2fbd20e
#
_cell.length_a   1.000
_cell.length_b   1.000
_cell.length_c   1.000
_cell.angle_alpha   90.00
_cell.angle_beta   90.00
_cell.angle_gamma   90.00
#
_symmetry.space_group_name_H-M   'P 1'
#
loop_
_entity.id
_entity.type
_entity.pdbx_description
1 polymer ?
#
loop_
_entity_poly.entity_id
_entity_poly.type
_entity_poly.pdbx_seq_one_letter_code
_entity_poly.pdbx_strand_id
1 'polypeptide(L)'
;MRNATHEALSNENEQNMKNTRTLKAIARAILLSACALFSPPAYAHFGMVIPATDIVEQQNETSLNLRIMFAHPFEGESMAMDKPQLFGVFSNGQKTVLSGTLTPMTVKMYADRAPSQAWQTTYRLQRPGDYQFYVQPAPYWEPAEDSFIVHYTKVIVNAFAKEQGWDEPIGLKTEIVPLTRPYGLYRGNLFQGVVMLDGKPLPFAEVEVEYFNRDGTSKAPKAPFITQVTKSDANGVFSYCVPQAGWWGFAALSTDSRTMEHKGVQKPVEIGAVLWIHAYDFK
;
A
#
# COMPACT_ATOMS: atom_id res chain seq x y z
N MET A 1 -76.90 -22.24 3.49
CA MET A 1 -76.18 -21.09 4.09
C MET A 1 -74.88 -21.44 4.83
N ARG A 2 -74.56 -22.69 5.21
CA ARG A 2 -73.30 -23.06 5.93
C ARG A 2 -72.05 -23.20 5.04
N ASN A 3 -72.18 -23.43 3.73
CA ASN A 3 -70.99 -23.66 2.86
C ASN A 3 -70.31 -22.33 2.41
N ALA A 4 -71.01 -21.24 2.25
CA ALA A 4 -70.49 -19.95 1.82
C ALA A 4 -69.57 -19.27 2.87
N THR A 5 -69.85 -19.50 4.14
CA THR A 5 -69.04 -18.93 5.24
C THR A 5 -67.70 -19.65 5.44
N HIS A 6 -67.64 -20.97 5.13
CA HIS A 6 -66.40 -21.71 5.24
C HIS A 6 -65.40 -21.39 4.12
N GLU A 7 -65.90 -21.10 2.91
CA GLU A 7 -65.07 -20.76 1.76
C GLU A 7 -64.50 -19.32 1.89
N ALA A 8 -65.28 -18.38 2.46
CA ALA A 8 -64.82 -17.03 2.71
C ALA A 8 -63.70 -16.97 3.76
N LEU A 9 -63.81 -17.73 4.85
CA LEU A 9 -62.78 -17.85 5.90
C LEU A 9 -61.49 -18.54 5.42
N SER A 10 -61.62 -19.51 4.51
CA SER A 10 -60.48 -20.17 3.90
C SER A 10 -59.68 -19.20 2.99
N ASN A 11 -60.37 -18.44 2.19
CA ASN A 11 -59.75 -17.45 1.29
C ASN A 11 -59.09 -16.27 2.05
N GLU A 12 -59.68 -15.76 3.13
CA GLU A 12 -59.02 -14.75 3.96
C GLU A 12 -57.79 -15.23 4.65
N ASN A 13 -57.77 -16.48 5.13
CA ASN A 13 -56.57 -17.07 5.75
C ASN A 13 -55.43 -17.32 4.73
N GLU A 14 -55.79 -17.74 3.50
CA GLU A 14 -54.79 -17.90 2.44
C GLU A 14 -54.18 -16.56 1.97
N GLN A 15 -55.00 -15.53 1.91
CA GLN A 15 -54.56 -14.19 1.53
C GLN A 15 -53.70 -13.52 2.63
N ASN A 16 -54.02 -13.76 3.89
CA ASN A 16 -53.21 -13.30 5.03
C ASN A 16 -51.86 -14.02 5.11
N MET A 17 -51.83 -15.34 4.81
CA MET A 17 -50.56 -16.10 4.73
C MET A 17 -49.68 -15.64 3.56
N LYS A 18 -50.24 -15.33 2.40
CA LYS A 18 -49.50 -14.79 1.25
C LYS A 18 -48.91 -13.41 1.56
N ASN A 19 -49.72 -12.52 2.17
CA ASN A 19 -49.28 -11.17 2.58
C ASN A 19 -48.16 -11.22 3.64
N THR A 20 -48.23 -12.16 4.60
CA THR A 20 -47.22 -12.34 5.65
C THR A 20 -45.89 -12.89 5.07
N ARG A 21 -45.96 -13.80 4.08
CA ARG A 21 -44.76 -14.28 3.36
C ARG A 21 -44.10 -13.21 2.52
N THR A 22 -44.90 -12.37 1.83
CA THR A 22 -44.41 -11.25 1.03
C THR A 22 -43.74 -10.17 1.91
N LEU A 23 -44.35 -9.83 3.04
CA LEU A 23 -43.77 -8.89 4.02
C LEU A 23 -42.46 -9.40 4.62
N LYS A 24 -42.35 -10.70 4.94
CA LYS A 24 -41.11 -11.30 5.43
C LYS A 24 -40.01 -11.35 4.35
N ALA A 25 -40.38 -11.57 3.07
CA ALA A 25 -39.44 -11.52 1.95
C ALA A 25 -38.91 -10.10 1.70
N ILE A 26 -39.79 -9.09 1.75
CA ILE A 26 -39.41 -7.67 1.60
C ILE A 26 -38.53 -7.24 2.78
N ALA A 27 -38.86 -7.60 4.02
CA ALA A 27 -38.04 -7.28 5.19
C ALA A 27 -36.66 -7.93 5.13
N ARG A 28 -36.55 -9.17 4.62
CA ARG A 28 -35.24 -9.84 4.39
C ARG A 28 -34.44 -9.17 3.27
N ALA A 29 -35.09 -8.73 2.18
CA ALA A 29 -34.43 -8.00 1.09
C ALA A 29 -33.89 -6.64 1.54
N ILE A 30 -34.66 -5.91 2.37
CA ILE A 30 -34.25 -4.63 2.96
C ILE A 30 -33.08 -4.83 3.95
N LEU A 31 -33.11 -5.90 4.77
CA LEU A 31 -32.02 -6.19 5.70
C LEU A 31 -30.70 -6.56 4.96
N LEU A 32 -30.79 -7.31 3.87
CA LEU A 32 -29.64 -7.65 3.00
C LEU A 32 -29.13 -6.43 2.23
N SER A 33 -29.99 -5.51 1.84
CA SER A 33 -29.59 -4.27 1.14
C SER A 33 -28.95 -3.24 2.10
N ALA A 34 -29.33 -3.24 3.38
CA ALA A 34 -28.75 -2.33 4.37
C ALA A 34 -27.32 -2.75 4.80
N CYS A 35 -26.98 -4.03 4.73
CA CYS A 35 -25.62 -4.51 4.97
C CYS A 35 -24.61 -4.13 3.86
N ALA A 36 -25.09 -3.82 2.65
CA ALA A 36 -24.22 -3.47 1.52
C ALA A 36 -23.78 -1.98 1.51
N LEU A 37 -24.28 -1.16 2.44
CA LEU A 37 -24.00 0.28 2.48
C LEU A 37 -22.95 0.70 3.52
N PHE A 38 -22.41 -0.23 4.28
CA PHE A 38 -21.28 -0.02 5.18
C PHE A 38 -20.08 -0.87 4.72
N SER A 39 -19.54 -0.54 3.54
CA SER A 39 -18.14 -0.89 3.31
C SER A 39 -17.33 0.05 4.22
N PRO A 40 -16.54 -0.46 5.17
CA PRO A 40 -15.57 0.38 5.86
C PRO A 40 -14.69 1.05 4.81
N PRO A 41 -14.23 2.28 5.01
CA PRO A 41 -13.25 2.88 4.12
C PRO A 41 -12.08 1.89 4.01
N ALA A 42 -11.78 1.43 2.80
CA ALA A 42 -10.57 0.68 2.54
C ALA A 42 -9.42 1.66 2.76
N TYR A 43 -8.70 1.49 3.87
CA TYR A 43 -7.47 2.23 4.13
C TYR A 43 -6.35 1.56 3.37
N ALA A 44 -5.63 2.32 2.56
CA ALA A 44 -4.47 1.81 1.85
C ALA A 44 -3.31 1.59 2.83
N HIS A 45 -2.86 0.36 2.92
CA HIS A 45 -1.69 0.01 3.70
C HIS A 45 -0.42 0.25 2.88
N PHE A 46 0.59 0.86 3.47
CA PHE A 46 1.86 1.06 2.78
C PHE A 46 3.04 0.50 3.58
N GLY A 47 3.80 -0.40 2.96
CA GLY A 47 5.17 -0.63 3.37
C GLY A 47 5.99 0.64 3.10
N MET A 48 6.80 1.06 4.05
CA MET A 48 7.58 2.29 3.95
C MET A 48 9.05 2.03 4.21
N VAL A 49 9.91 2.52 3.32
CA VAL A 49 11.36 2.67 3.54
C VAL A 49 11.69 4.11 3.24
N ILE A 50 11.86 4.91 4.28
CA ILE A 50 12.04 6.37 4.17
C ILE A 50 13.44 6.75 4.63
N PRO A 51 14.31 7.16 3.71
CA PRO A 51 15.63 7.69 4.02
C PRO A 51 15.53 9.13 4.55
N ALA A 52 16.58 9.59 5.20
CA ALA A 52 16.68 10.99 5.65
C ALA A 52 16.68 11.97 4.46
N THR A 53 17.21 11.55 3.31
CA THR A 53 17.19 12.25 2.02
C THR A 53 17.25 11.24 0.88
N ASP A 54 16.71 11.58 -0.28
CA ASP A 54 16.84 10.80 -1.52
C ASP A 54 18.05 11.18 -2.39
N ILE A 55 18.73 12.29 -2.04
CA ILE A 55 19.93 12.76 -2.73
C ILE A 55 21.00 13.11 -1.70
N VAL A 56 22.20 12.54 -1.88
CA VAL A 56 23.40 12.83 -1.09
C VAL A 56 24.48 13.36 -2.02
N GLU A 57 24.78 14.65 -1.95
CA GLU A 57 25.69 15.32 -2.88
C GLU A 57 27.15 15.28 -2.43
N GLN A 58 27.43 15.34 -1.13
CA GLN A 58 28.76 15.48 -0.58
C GLN A 58 29.30 14.16 -0.02
N GLN A 59 30.54 13.80 -0.39
CA GLN A 59 31.19 12.57 0.10
C GLN A 59 31.47 12.57 1.60
N ASN A 60 31.42 13.68 2.29
CA ASN A 60 31.52 13.77 3.76
C ASN A 60 30.20 13.43 4.47
N GLU A 61 29.08 13.47 3.76
CA GLU A 61 27.75 13.11 4.27
C GLU A 61 27.39 11.65 3.91
N THR A 62 28.29 10.72 4.21
CA THR A 62 28.13 9.33 3.76
C THR A 62 27.16 8.51 4.56
N SER A 63 26.73 8.95 5.74
CA SER A 63 25.83 8.21 6.61
C SER A 63 24.38 8.52 6.31
N LEU A 64 23.63 7.54 5.85
CA LEU A 64 22.21 7.64 5.52
C LEU A 64 21.38 6.87 6.55
N ASN A 65 20.50 7.57 7.25
CA ASN A 65 19.53 6.96 8.15
C ASN A 65 18.28 6.55 7.37
N LEU A 66 17.81 5.33 7.59
CA LEU A 66 16.58 4.80 6.99
C LEU A 66 15.62 4.32 8.10
N ARG A 67 14.34 4.59 7.91
CA ARG A 67 13.25 4.07 8.73
C ARG A 67 12.40 3.12 7.89
N ILE A 68 12.05 2.00 8.48
CA ILE A 68 11.23 0.98 7.86
C ILE A 68 9.99 0.79 8.73
N MET A 69 8.81 1.00 8.17
CA MET A 69 7.54 0.97 8.90
C MET A 69 6.40 0.50 8.01
N PHE A 70 5.24 0.26 8.61
CA PHE A 70 4.00 -0.09 7.93
C PHE A 70 2.91 0.84 8.45
N ALA A 71 2.22 1.56 7.54
CA ALA A 71 1.33 2.64 7.95
C ALA A 71 0.28 3.00 6.89
N HIS A 72 -0.73 3.77 7.32
CA HIS A 72 -1.57 4.63 6.48
C HIS A 72 -0.90 6.02 6.44
N PRO A 73 -0.11 6.33 5.41
CA PRO A 73 0.83 7.44 5.47
C PRO A 73 0.17 8.82 5.48
N PHE A 74 -1.01 8.96 4.86
CA PHE A 74 -1.74 10.24 4.89
C PHE A 74 -2.41 10.49 6.24
N GLU A 75 -2.94 9.45 6.88
CA GLU A 75 -3.71 9.55 8.11
C GLU A 75 -2.83 9.47 9.36
N GLY A 76 -1.56 9.14 9.19
CA GLY A 76 -0.59 9.03 10.26
C GLY A 76 -0.87 7.90 11.24
N GLU A 77 -1.46 6.82 10.77
CA GLU A 77 -1.70 5.62 11.54
C GLU A 77 -0.66 4.56 11.19
N SER A 78 0.09 4.11 12.18
CA SER A 78 1.14 3.10 11.99
C SER A 78 0.78 1.80 12.69
N MET A 79 0.99 0.68 12.00
CA MET A 79 0.83 -0.67 12.52
C MET A 79 2.16 -1.22 13.03
N ALA A 80 2.10 -2.10 14.02
CA ALA A 80 3.30 -2.78 14.50
C ALA A 80 3.86 -3.68 13.39
N MET A 81 5.13 -3.47 13.06
CA MET A 81 5.83 -4.21 12.02
C MET A 81 6.77 -5.22 12.64
N ASP A 82 6.57 -6.51 12.38
CA ASP A 82 7.52 -7.55 12.71
C ASP A 82 8.84 -7.33 11.97
N LYS A 83 9.92 -7.96 12.48
CA LYS A 83 11.22 -7.85 11.82
C LYS A 83 11.12 -8.32 10.38
N PRO A 84 11.52 -7.47 9.39
CA PRO A 84 11.48 -7.86 7.99
C PRO A 84 12.22 -9.17 7.73
N GLN A 85 11.66 -10.02 6.88
CA GLN A 85 12.28 -11.26 6.44
C GLN A 85 13.57 -10.98 5.66
N LEU A 86 13.57 -9.90 4.86
CA LEU A 86 14.72 -9.44 4.13
C LEU A 86 14.73 -7.91 4.05
N PHE A 87 15.86 -7.32 4.37
CA PHE A 87 16.19 -5.94 4.07
C PHE A 87 17.55 -5.90 3.38
N GLY A 88 17.68 -5.13 2.33
CA GLY A 88 18.92 -5.07 1.56
C GLY A 88 19.04 -3.79 0.74
N VAL A 89 20.16 -3.69 0.05
CA VAL A 89 20.45 -2.65 -0.94
C VAL A 89 20.96 -3.29 -2.21
N PHE A 90 20.47 -2.77 -3.33
CA PHE A 90 21.03 -3.05 -4.67
C PHE A 90 21.76 -1.81 -5.15
N SER A 91 23.01 -1.96 -5.53
CA SER A 91 23.81 -0.87 -6.09
C SER A 91 24.94 -1.47 -6.94
N ASN A 92 25.28 -0.81 -8.05
CA ASN A 92 26.33 -1.25 -8.98
C ASN A 92 26.18 -2.73 -9.41
N GLY A 93 24.94 -3.16 -9.72
CA GLY A 93 24.64 -4.53 -10.18
C GLY A 93 24.68 -5.60 -9.08
N GLN A 94 24.82 -5.24 -7.80
CA GLN A 94 24.99 -6.18 -6.70
C GLN A 94 23.96 -5.97 -5.59
N LYS A 95 23.40 -7.08 -5.07
CA LYS A 95 22.58 -7.08 -3.88
C LYS A 95 23.42 -7.33 -2.63
N THR A 96 23.23 -6.52 -1.61
CA THR A 96 23.82 -6.70 -0.28
C THR A 96 22.71 -6.83 0.75
N VAL A 97 22.73 -7.93 1.52
CA VAL A 97 21.76 -8.15 2.60
C VAL A 97 22.16 -7.32 3.82
N LEU A 98 21.22 -6.57 4.34
CA LEU A 98 21.37 -5.65 5.47
C LEU A 98 20.46 -5.99 6.66
N SER A 99 19.74 -7.13 6.64
CA SER A 99 18.78 -7.49 7.70
C SER A 99 19.40 -7.54 9.11
N GLY A 100 20.71 -7.81 9.20
CA GLY A 100 21.47 -7.80 10.45
C GLY A 100 21.73 -6.41 11.05
N THR A 101 21.58 -5.33 10.26
CA THR A 101 21.82 -3.96 10.72
C THR A 101 20.56 -3.30 11.29
N LEU A 102 19.40 -3.94 11.11
CA LEU A 102 18.13 -3.40 11.59
C LEU A 102 18.06 -3.42 13.12
N THR A 103 17.75 -2.28 13.68
CA THR A 103 17.45 -2.11 15.11
C THR A 103 15.99 -1.70 15.30
N PRO A 104 15.30 -2.24 16.32
CA PRO A 104 13.93 -1.85 16.61
C PRO A 104 13.85 -0.37 17.02
N MET A 105 12.77 0.27 16.61
CA MET A 105 12.40 1.61 17.05
C MET A 105 10.91 1.69 17.29
N THR A 106 10.49 2.70 18.03
CA THR A 106 9.09 3.07 18.14
C THR A 106 8.83 4.28 17.28
N VAL A 107 7.80 4.20 16.42
CA VAL A 107 7.32 5.33 15.63
C VAL A 107 5.98 5.80 16.18
N LYS A 108 5.82 7.10 16.26
CA LYS A 108 4.55 7.77 16.54
C LYS A 108 4.38 8.82 15.46
N MET A 109 3.46 8.58 14.53
CA MET A 109 3.29 9.44 13.35
C MET A 109 2.72 10.80 13.72
N TYR A 110 1.63 10.83 14.52
CA TYR A 110 1.02 12.06 15.04
C TYR A 110 0.90 12.02 16.56
N ALA A 111 0.76 13.20 17.16
CA ALA A 111 0.72 13.34 18.61
C ALA A 111 -0.44 12.58 19.29
N ASP A 112 -1.56 12.44 18.59
CA ASP A 112 -2.79 11.76 19.03
C ASP A 112 -2.86 10.28 18.63
N ARG A 113 -1.88 9.77 17.87
CA ARG A 113 -1.85 8.38 17.42
C ARG A 113 -1.09 7.48 18.39
N ALA A 114 -1.46 6.20 18.43
CA ALA A 114 -0.73 5.20 19.19
C ALA A 114 0.69 4.99 18.60
N PRO A 115 1.71 4.78 19.44
CA PRO A 115 3.02 4.38 18.97
C PRO A 115 3.01 2.93 18.50
N SER A 116 3.79 2.61 17.48
CA SER A 116 3.95 1.26 16.97
C SER A 116 5.41 0.88 16.79
N GLN A 117 5.67 -0.44 16.75
CA GLN A 117 7.01 -0.95 16.45
C GLN A 117 7.35 -0.75 14.97
N ALA A 118 8.55 -0.28 14.74
CA ALA A 118 9.16 -0.09 13.43
C ALA A 118 10.65 -0.47 13.49
N TRP A 119 11.37 -0.28 12.41
CA TRP A 119 12.78 -0.61 12.29
C TRP A 119 13.57 0.57 11.74
N GLN A 120 14.85 0.63 12.09
CA GLN A 120 15.77 1.64 11.57
C GLN A 120 17.15 1.06 11.35
N THR A 121 17.90 1.72 10.47
CA THR A 121 19.31 1.45 10.27
C THR A 121 20.03 2.70 9.80
N THR A 122 21.36 2.70 9.92
CA THR A 122 22.25 3.66 9.28
C THR A 122 23.09 2.92 8.27
N TYR A 123 23.06 3.37 7.01
CA TYR A 123 23.88 2.82 5.94
C TYR A 123 24.95 3.81 5.52
N ARG A 124 26.17 3.33 5.34
CA ARG A 124 27.27 4.17 4.83
C ARG A 124 27.40 4.04 3.33
N LEU A 125 27.09 5.12 2.61
CA LEU A 125 27.31 5.24 1.18
C LEU A 125 28.82 5.27 0.90
N GLN A 126 29.31 4.39 0.02
CA GLN A 126 30.74 4.20 -0.20
C GLN A 126 31.21 4.70 -1.57
N ARG A 127 30.32 4.71 -2.55
CA ARG A 127 30.65 5.00 -3.96
C ARG A 127 29.56 5.87 -4.60
N PRO A 128 29.90 6.65 -5.62
CA PRO A 128 28.92 7.30 -6.46
C PRO A 128 28.02 6.28 -7.17
N GLY A 129 26.72 6.59 -7.30
CA GLY A 129 25.72 5.76 -7.98
C GLY A 129 24.39 5.77 -7.26
N ASP A 130 23.45 4.99 -7.78
CA ASP A 130 22.13 4.83 -7.18
C ASP A 130 22.09 3.61 -6.28
N TYR A 131 21.40 3.78 -5.17
CA TYR A 131 21.21 2.76 -4.14
C TYR A 131 19.72 2.48 -4.00
N GLN A 132 19.27 1.33 -4.48
CA GLN A 132 17.90 0.86 -4.31
C GLN A 132 17.81 0.09 -3.00
N PHE A 133 17.32 0.71 -1.94
CA PHE A 133 17.01 0.01 -0.69
C PHE A 133 15.68 -0.70 -0.83
N TYR A 134 15.62 -1.96 -0.41
CA TYR A 134 14.43 -2.78 -0.55
C TYR A 134 14.15 -3.61 0.70
N VAL A 135 12.86 -3.85 0.95
CA VAL A 135 12.39 -4.69 2.05
C VAL A 135 11.37 -5.71 1.54
N GLN A 136 11.50 -6.94 2.02
CA GLN A 136 10.45 -7.94 2.05
C GLN A 136 10.01 -8.07 3.51
N PRO A 137 8.80 -7.60 3.88
CA PRO A 137 8.33 -7.66 5.26
C PRO A 137 7.97 -9.10 5.66
N ALA A 138 7.81 -9.33 6.96
CA ALA A 138 7.00 -10.44 7.44
C ALA A 138 5.54 -10.19 7.02
N PRO A 139 4.77 -11.25 6.71
CA PRO A 139 3.37 -11.09 6.37
C PRO A 139 2.58 -10.48 7.52
N TYR A 140 1.81 -9.44 7.23
CA TYR A 140 0.91 -8.80 8.17
C TYR A 140 -0.50 -9.38 8.00
N TRP A 141 -1.13 -9.78 9.10
CA TRP A 141 -2.52 -10.24 9.08
C TRP A 141 -3.47 -9.05 9.19
N GLU A 142 -4.31 -8.82 8.16
CA GLU A 142 -5.32 -7.76 8.16
C GLU A 142 -6.71 -8.36 8.42
N PRO A 143 -7.24 -8.19 9.65
CA PRO A 143 -8.53 -8.79 10.02
C PRO A 143 -9.71 -8.23 9.22
N ALA A 144 -9.66 -6.97 8.80
CA ALA A 144 -10.76 -6.32 8.08
C ALA A 144 -10.92 -6.88 6.65
N GLU A 145 -9.81 -7.34 6.05
CA GLU A 145 -9.77 -7.91 4.70
C GLU A 145 -9.75 -9.44 4.70
N ASP A 146 -9.64 -10.07 5.88
CA ASP A 146 -9.50 -11.52 6.04
C ASP A 146 -8.36 -12.09 5.20
N SER A 147 -7.25 -11.33 5.07
CA SER A 147 -6.09 -11.62 4.22
C SER A 147 -4.76 -11.32 4.90
N PHE A 148 -3.67 -11.88 4.37
CA PHE A 148 -2.32 -11.44 4.69
C PHE A 148 -1.88 -10.38 3.69
N ILE A 149 -1.06 -9.42 4.15
CA ILE A 149 -0.48 -8.35 3.33
C ILE A 149 1.04 -8.49 3.34
N VAL A 150 1.67 -8.45 2.16
CA VAL A 150 3.14 -8.45 1.97
C VAL A 150 3.52 -7.37 0.96
N HIS A 151 3.98 -6.22 1.42
CA HIS A 151 4.39 -5.09 0.58
C HIS A 151 5.90 -5.10 0.34
N TYR A 152 6.32 -5.57 -0.82
CA TYR A 152 7.70 -5.48 -1.32
C TYR A 152 8.02 -4.02 -1.62
N THR A 153 8.76 -3.38 -0.75
CA THR A 153 8.93 -1.93 -0.77
C THR A 153 10.33 -1.53 -1.21
N LYS A 154 10.42 -0.50 -2.07
CA LYS A 154 11.68 0.09 -2.52
C LYS A 154 11.70 1.61 -2.31
N VAL A 155 12.92 2.13 -2.14
CA VAL A 155 13.26 3.55 -2.30
C VAL A 155 14.62 3.65 -2.98
N ILE A 156 14.80 4.63 -3.84
CA ILE A 156 16.06 4.88 -4.52
C ILE A 156 16.70 6.15 -3.98
N VAL A 157 17.98 6.08 -3.63
CA VAL A 157 18.80 7.19 -3.16
C VAL A 157 19.96 7.40 -4.11
N ASN A 158 20.11 8.61 -4.64
CA ASN A 158 21.26 8.99 -5.43
C ASN A 158 22.42 9.41 -4.51
N ALA A 159 23.62 8.94 -4.82
CA ALA A 159 24.83 9.31 -4.10
C ALA A 159 25.87 9.90 -5.03
N PHE A 160 26.35 11.10 -4.63
CA PHE A 160 27.51 11.78 -5.20
C PHE A 160 27.37 12.07 -6.71
N ALA A 161 26.14 12.47 -7.12
CA ALA A 161 25.78 12.95 -8.46
C ALA A 161 26.06 11.96 -9.62
N LYS A 162 26.17 10.65 -9.34
CA LYS A 162 26.25 9.64 -10.40
C LYS A 162 24.89 8.95 -10.56
N GLU A 163 24.22 9.22 -11.66
CA GLU A 163 22.90 8.72 -12.01
C GLU A 163 23.01 7.39 -12.77
N GLN A 164 23.13 6.28 -12.04
CA GLN A 164 23.28 4.97 -12.65
C GLN A 164 22.70 3.87 -11.76
N GLY A 165 21.70 3.14 -12.28
CA GLY A 165 21.12 1.97 -11.63
C GLY A 165 19.75 2.18 -11.02
N TRP A 166 19.15 3.38 -11.14
CA TRP A 166 17.83 3.67 -10.58
C TRP A 166 16.68 2.94 -11.32
N ASP A 167 16.86 2.62 -12.60
CA ASP A 167 15.91 1.97 -13.50
C ASP A 167 16.15 0.45 -13.66
N GLU A 168 17.11 -0.11 -12.94
CA GLU A 168 17.39 -1.54 -12.99
C GLU A 168 16.34 -2.33 -12.18
N PRO A 169 15.71 -3.38 -12.76
CA PRO A 169 14.89 -4.29 -11.99
C PRO A 169 15.77 -5.08 -11.01
N ILE A 170 15.34 -5.18 -9.77
CA ILE A 170 16.10 -5.90 -8.74
C ILE A 170 15.60 -7.32 -8.50
N GLY A 171 14.51 -7.74 -9.18
CA GLY A 171 13.97 -9.10 -9.12
C GLY A 171 13.35 -9.43 -7.77
N LEU A 172 12.52 -8.54 -7.22
CA LEU A 172 11.57 -8.88 -6.17
C LEU A 172 10.40 -9.64 -6.79
N LYS A 173 9.62 -10.35 -5.97
CA LYS A 173 8.43 -11.05 -6.44
C LYS A 173 7.48 -10.12 -7.19
N THR A 174 7.24 -8.96 -6.63
CA THR A 174 6.58 -7.84 -7.32
C THR A 174 7.38 -6.56 -7.05
N GLU A 175 7.50 -5.69 -8.05
CA GLU A 175 8.24 -4.43 -7.92
C GLU A 175 7.77 -3.39 -8.93
N ILE A 176 7.88 -2.12 -8.57
CA ILE A 176 7.77 -1.01 -9.52
C ILE A 176 9.18 -0.69 -10.03
N VAL A 177 9.40 -0.79 -11.32
CA VAL A 177 10.63 -0.32 -11.98
C VAL A 177 10.34 1.09 -12.52
N PRO A 178 11.04 2.12 -12.06
CA PRO A 178 10.77 3.49 -12.51
C PRO A 178 11.15 3.68 -13.98
N LEU A 179 10.35 4.45 -14.70
CA LEU A 179 10.63 4.99 -16.05
C LEU A 179 10.95 6.48 -16.00
N THR A 180 10.52 7.16 -14.92
CA THR A 180 10.97 8.49 -14.57
C THR A 180 11.96 8.35 -13.42
N ARG A 181 13.12 9.04 -13.48
CA ARG A 181 14.09 9.06 -12.40
C ARG A 181 13.40 9.42 -11.08
N PRO A 182 13.50 8.58 -10.03
CA PRO A 182 12.66 8.69 -8.84
C PRO A 182 13.15 9.72 -7.79
N TYR A 183 14.16 10.49 -8.11
CA TYR A 183 14.72 11.58 -7.30
C TYR A 183 14.99 12.82 -8.15
N GLY A 184 15.12 13.98 -7.50
CA GLY A 184 15.24 15.26 -8.20
C GLY A 184 13.97 15.63 -8.99
N LEU A 185 12.82 15.27 -8.45
CA LEU A 185 11.52 15.59 -9.00
C LEU A 185 11.00 16.89 -8.39
N TYR A 186 10.34 17.70 -9.22
CA TYR A 186 9.58 18.84 -8.73
C TYR A 186 8.09 18.48 -8.62
N ARG A 187 7.39 19.17 -7.74
CA ARG A 187 5.93 19.21 -7.77
C ARG A 187 5.44 19.51 -9.19
N GLY A 188 4.46 18.74 -9.67
CA GLY A 188 3.94 18.84 -11.03
C GLY A 188 4.64 17.95 -12.04
N ASN A 189 5.77 17.31 -11.69
CA ASN A 189 6.39 16.35 -12.60
C ASN A 189 5.53 15.08 -12.74
N LEU A 190 5.53 14.53 -13.96
CA LEU A 190 4.96 13.23 -14.24
C LEU A 190 5.94 12.15 -13.77
N PHE A 191 5.46 11.26 -12.91
CA PHE A 191 6.15 10.02 -12.55
C PHE A 191 5.55 8.86 -13.34
N GLN A 192 6.40 8.02 -13.92
CA GLN A 192 6.03 6.79 -14.62
C GLN A 192 6.84 5.62 -14.08
N GLY A 193 6.20 4.46 -14.01
CA GLY A 193 6.83 3.21 -13.63
C GLY A 193 6.17 2.01 -14.30
N VAL A 194 6.90 0.90 -14.35
CA VAL A 194 6.36 -0.40 -14.79
C VAL A 194 6.12 -1.25 -13.56
N VAL A 195 4.90 -1.74 -13.40
CA VAL A 195 4.58 -2.76 -12.40
C VAL A 195 5.06 -4.11 -12.92
N MET A 196 5.87 -4.80 -12.12
CA MET A 196 6.40 -6.12 -12.43
C MET A 196 5.88 -7.15 -11.44
N LEU A 197 5.51 -8.33 -11.92
CA LEU A 197 5.19 -9.52 -11.12
C LEU A 197 5.95 -10.72 -11.68
N ASP A 198 6.70 -11.42 -10.82
CA ASP A 198 7.54 -12.56 -11.20
C ASP A 198 8.43 -12.27 -12.43
N GLY A 199 9.01 -11.05 -12.45
CA GLY A 199 9.91 -10.57 -13.49
C GLY A 199 9.24 -10.21 -14.84
N LYS A 200 7.91 -10.09 -14.88
CA LYS A 200 7.15 -9.72 -16.08
C LYS A 200 6.28 -8.49 -15.80
N PRO A 201 6.07 -7.62 -16.80
CA PRO A 201 5.10 -6.53 -16.67
C PRO A 201 3.72 -7.06 -16.27
N LEU A 202 3.08 -6.40 -15.30
CA LEU A 202 1.73 -6.71 -14.83
C LEU A 202 0.73 -5.72 -15.45
N PRO A 203 -0.05 -6.13 -16.47
CA PRO A 203 -1.03 -5.25 -17.09
C PRO A 203 -2.23 -5.02 -16.17
N PHE A 204 -2.80 -3.82 -16.27
CA PHE A 204 -4.04 -3.40 -15.61
C PHE A 204 -4.02 -3.51 -14.08
N ALA A 205 -2.83 -3.53 -13.48
CA ALA A 205 -2.68 -3.49 -12.03
C ALA A 205 -3.25 -2.18 -11.47
N GLU A 206 -3.95 -2.27 -10.38
CA GLU A 206 -4.34 -1.11 -9.60
C GLU A 206 -3.13 -0.57 -8.84
N VAL A 207 -2.92 0.74 -8.93
CA VAL A 207 -1.82 1.42 -8.26
C VAL A 207 -2.41 2.49 -7.35
N GLU A 208 -2.34 2.24 -6.07
CA GLU A 208 -2.70 3.20 -5.04
C GLU A 208 -1.58 4.20 -4.84
N VAL A 209 -1.94 5.46 -4.63
CA VAL A 209 -1.00 6.56 -4.49
C VAL A 209 -1.35 7.38 -3.26
N GLU A 210 -0.41 7.48 -2.32
CA GLU A 210 -0.59 8.31 -1.13
C GLU A 210 0.57 9.26 -0.85
N TYR A 211 0.21 10.41 -0.33
CA TYR A 211 1.14 11.39 0.22
C TYR A 211 1.52 11.01 1.66
N PHE A 212 2.81 11.02 1.96
CA PHE A 212 3.26 10.92 3.34
C PHE A 212 3.07 12.26 4.07
N ASN A 213 1.92 12.42 4.70
CA ASN A 213 1.52 13.59 5.48
C ASN A 213 2.23 13.58 6.84
N ARG A 214 3.55 13.77 6.81
CA ARG A 214 4.46 13.53 7.94
C ARG A 214 4.14 14.33 9.19
N ASP A 215 3.65 15.55 9.03
CA ASP A 215 3.34 16.49 10.11
C ASP A 215 1.85 16.62 10.42
N GLY A 216 0.99 15.91 9.66
CA GLY A 216 -0.46 15.93 9.84
C GLY A 216 -1.13 17.25 9.43
N THR A 217 -0.42 18.11 8.71
CA THR A 217 -0.94 19.45 8.33
C THR A 217 -1.82 19.43 7.07
N SER A 218 -1.58 18.48 6.16
CA SER A 218 -2.39 18.30 4.96
C SER A 218 -3.77 17.74 5.30
N LYS A 219 -4.82 18.29 4.68
CA LYS A 219 -6.19 17.85 4.87
C LYS A 219 -6.80 17.43 3.54
N ALA A 220 -7.35 16.23 3.49
CA ALA A 220 -8.10 15.76 2.34
C ALA A 220 -9.52 16.30 2.39
N PRO A 221 -10.07 16.85 1.26
CA PRO A 221 -11.44 17.31 1.22
C PRO A 221 -12.47 16.20 1.47
N LYS A 222 -12.18 14.98 1.00
CA LYS A 222 -12.99 13.75 1.16
C LYS A 222 -12.10 12.53 1.07
N ALA A 223 -12.59 11.37 1.51
CA ALA A 223 -11.83 10.11 1.52
C ALA A 223 -11.12 9.75 0.19
N PRO A 224 -11.70 9.87 -1.02
CA PRO A 224 -10.97 9.53 -2.27
C PRO A 224 -9.76 10.42 -2.59
N PHE A 225 -9.52 11.49 -1.83
CA PHE A 225 -8.31 12.31 -1.94
C PHE A 225 -7.16 11.83 -1.04
N ILE A 226 -7.44 10.92 -0.11
CA ILE A 226 -6.43 10.30 0.75
C ILE A 226 -5.63 9.31 -0.10
N THR A 227 -6.27 8.22 -0.49
CA THR A 227 -5.74 7.24 -1.43
C THR A 227 -6.25 7.56 -2.82
N GLN A 228 -5.36 7.95 -3.71
CA GLN A 228 -5.67 8.12 -5.12
C GLN A 228 -5.32 6.85 -5.87
N VAL A 229 -6.02 6.58 -6.96
CA VAL A 229 -5.85 5.32 -7.70
C VAL A 229 -5.62 5.62 -9.18
N THR A 230 -4.63 4.95 -9.75
CA THR A 230 -4.42 4.84 -11.20
C THR A 230 -4.27 3.36 -11.59
N LYS A 231 -4.24 3.06 -12.87
CA LYS A 231 -4.03 1.68 -13.35
C LYS A 231 -2.89 1.63 -14.35
N SER A 232 -2.15 0.53 -14.34
CA SER A 232 -1.20 0.25 -15.40
C SER A 232 -1.91 -0.07 -16.72
N ASP A 233 -1.25 0.21 -17.81
CA ASP A 233 -1.69 -0.13 -19.16
C ASP A 233 -1.41 -1.62 -19.51
N ALA A 234 -1.61 -1.99 -20.78
CA ALA A 234 -1.35 -3.35 -21.28
C ALA A 234 0.13 -3.78 -21.17
N ASN A 235 1.06 -2.83 -21.03
CA ASN A 235 2.49 -3.07 -20.86
C ASN A 235 2.93 -2.97 -19.39
N GLY A 236 1.99 -2.84 -18.44
CA GLY A 236 2.28 -2.66 -17.03
C GLY A 236 2.71 -1.24 -16.66
N VAL A 237 2.64 -0.26 -17.57
CA VAL A 237 3.09 1.12 -17.35
C VAL A 237 1.97 1.94 -16.70
N PHE A 238 2.28 2.63 -15.62
CA PHE A 238 1.39 3.63 -15.04
C PHE A 238 2.04 5.01 -15.03
N SER A 239 1.20 6.03 -14.90
CA SER A 239 1.62 7.44 -14.85
C SER A 239 0.85 8.18 -13.77
N TYR A 240 1.54 9.07 -13.07
CA TYR A 240 0.93 9.92 -12.07
C TYR A 240 1.64 11.27 -11.99
N CYS A 241 0.87 12.36 -11.98
CA CYS A 241 1.40 13.71 -11.79
C CYS A 241 1.47 14.03 -10.30
N VAL A 242 2.67 14.25 -9.77
CA VAL A 242 2.89 14.50 -8.33
C VAL A 242 2.39 15.91 -7.96
N PRO A 243 1.29 16.05 -7.19
CA PRO A 243 0.66 17.36 -7.03
C PRO A 243 1.30 18.26 -5.98
N GLN A 244 2.11 17.71 -5.08
CA GLN A 244 2.68 18.42 -3.92
C GLN A 244 4.10 17.94 -3.65
N ALA A 245 4.95 18.82 -3.12
CA ALA A 245 6.28 18.45 -2.62
C ALA A 245 6.18 17.55 -1.38
N GLY A 246 7.16 16.65 -1.21
CA GLY A 246 7.24 15.67 -0.14
C GLY A 246 7.30 14.24 -0.65
N TRP A 247 7.15 13.27 0.25
CA TRP A 247 7.21 11.85 -0.05
C TRP A 247 5.87 11.33 -0.57
N TRP A 248 5.94 10.55 -1.65
CA TRP A 248 4.80 9.89 -2.29
C TRP A 248 5.06 8.41 -2.41
N GLY A 249 4.12 7.59 -1.94
CA GLY A 249 4.13 6.13 -2.09
C GLY A 249 3.23 5.70 -3.24
N PHE A 250 3.71 4.74 -4.03
CA PHE A 250 2.95 4.04 -5.06
C PHE A 250 2.90 2.58 -4.66
N ALA A 251 1.72 2.00 -4.50
CA ALA A 251 1.50 0.60 -4.17
C ALA A 251 0.70 -0.09 -5.28
N ALA A 252 1.36 -0.89 -6.09
CA ALA A 252 0.68 -1.71 -7.09
C ALA A 252 0.26 -3.03 -6.46
N LEU A 253 -1.05 -3.24 -6.34
CA LEU A 253 -1.64 -4.37 -5.63
C LEU A 253 -1.91 -5.55 -6.55
N SER A 254 -1.71 -6.75 -6.03
CA SER A 254 -2.08 -8.02 -6.67
C SER A 254 -2.24 -9.12 -5.64
N THR A 255 -2.77 -10.28 -6.05
CA THR A 255 -2.91 -11.44 -5.17
C THR A 255 -1.80 -12.46 -5.47
N ASP A 256 -1.13 -12.95 -4.42
CA ASP A 256 -0.18 -14.06 -4.54
C ASP A 256 -0.90 -15.35 -4.96
N SER A 257 -0.25 -16.16 -5.76
CA SER A 257 -0.73 -17.53 -6.06
C SER A 257 -0.70 -18.46 -4.83
N ARG A 258 0.05 -18.10 -3.80
CA ARG A 258 0.17 -18.86 -2.54
C ARG A 258 -0.85 -18.34 -1.53
N THR A 259 -1.33 -19.26 -0.69
CA THR A 259 -2.11 -18.94 0.51
C THR A 259 -1.25 -19.11 1.75
N MET A 260 -1.71 -18.56 2.87
CA MET A 260 -1.08 -18.73 4.18
C MET A 260 -2.12 -19.18 5.21
N GLU A 261 -1.70 -20.00 6.17
CA GLU A 261 -2.59 -20.46 7.22
C GLU A 261 -2.78 -19.39 8.31
N HIS A 262 -4.05 -19.10 8.63
CA HIS A 262 -4.43 -18.35 9.83
C HIS A 262 -5.48 -19.14 10.60
N LYS A 263 -5.18 -19.51 11.84
CA LYS A 263 -6.07 -20.28 12.74
C LYS A 263 -6.64 -21.55 12.10
N GLY A 264 -5.82 -22.29 11.37
CA GLY A 264 -6.20 -23.54 10.71
C GLY A 264 -6.95 -23.37 9.37
N VAL A 265 -7.09 -22.15 8.85
CA VAL A 265 -7.75 -21.84 7.56
C VAL A 265 -6.76 -21.20 6.60
N GLN A 266 -6.73 -21.68 5.37
CA GLN A 266 -5.93 -21.05 4.30
C GLN A 266 -6.55 -19.72 3.88
N LYS A 267 -5.77 -18.65 3.92
CA LYS A 267 -6.17 -17.28 3.62
C LYS A 267 -5.41 -16.73 2.42
N PRO A 268 -6.01 -15.85 1.64
CA PRO A 268 -5.32 -15.17 0.53
C PRO A 268 -4.18 -14.30 1.05
N VAL A 269 -3.24 -14.02 0.16
CA VAL A 269 -2.13 -13.11 0.42
C VAL A 269 -2.18 -11.99 -0.62
N GLU A 270 -2.43 -10.78 -0.18
CA GLU A 270 -2.20 -9.60 -0.98
C GLU A 270 -0.70 -9.31 -1.05
N ILE A 271 -0.20 -9.07 -2.24
CA ILE A 271 1.16 -8.61 -2.46
C ILE A 271 1.14 -7.23 -3.11
N GLY A 272 1.90 -6.30 -2.55
CA GLY A 272 2.06 -4.95 -3.07
C GLY A 272 3.48 -4.70 -3.54
N ALA A 273 3.63 -4.16 -4.76
CA ALA A 273 4.88 -3.56 -5.20
C ALA A 273 4.86 -2.09 -4.78
N VAL A 274 5.69 -1.71 -3.80
CA VAL A 274 5.68 -0.35 -3.27
C VAL A 274 6.97 0.38 -3.63
N LEU A 275 6.83 1.60 -4.16
CA LEU A 275 7.95 2.50 -4.43
C LEU A 275 7.67 3.87 -3.81
N TRP A 276 8.68 4.38 -3.08
CA TRP A 276 8.66 5.74 -2.52
C TRP A 276 9.53 6.67 -3.33
N ILE A 277 9.02 7.87 -3.64
CA ILE A 277 9.73 8.96 -4.32
C ILE A 277 9.57 10.25 -3.52
N HIS A 278 10.49 11.20 -3.74
CA HIS A 278 10.39 12.52 -3.13
C HIS A 278 10.33 13.61 -4.21
N ALA A 279 9.40 14.54 -4.07
CA ALA A 279 9.30 15.72 -4.92
C ALA A 279 9.59 16.98 -4.13
N TYR A 280 10.12 17.99 -4.82
CA TYR A 280 10.56 19.26 -4.25
C TYR A 280 9.77 20.45 -4.82
N ASP A 281 9.68 21.54 -4.08
CA ASP A 281 9.28 22.84 -4.63
C ASP A 281 10.49 23.55 -5.24
N PHE A 282 10.26 24.37 -6.25
CA PHE A 282 11.26 25.35 -6.66
C PHE A 282 11.52 26.32 -5.52
N LYS A 283 12.78 26.66 -5.30
CA LYS A 283 13.19 27.66 -4.33
C LYS A 283 13.30 29.01 -5.00
#